data_f212038b50a9808569e2cb4a7f8bebbf
#
_entry.id   f212038b50a9808569e2cb4a7f8bebbf
#
_cell.length_a   1.000
_cell.length_b   1.000
_cell.length_c   1.000
_cell.angle_alpha   90.00
_cell.angle_beta   90.00
_cell.angle_gamma   90.00
#
_symmetry.space_group_name_H-M   'P 1'
#
loop_
_entity.id
_entity.type
_entity.pdbx_description
1 polymer ?
#
loop_
_entity_poly.entity_id
_entity_poly.type
_entity_poly.pdbx_seq_one_letter_code
_entity_poly.pdbx_strand_id
1 'polypeptide(L)'
;MSDDFLFADDDQPDQHTTAVPAAVWRILVADDEPDVHRITRMVLSGFRFDGRRLELLSAYSGEEAQQIMAANDDIAMILLDVVMEDEHAGLNVVRYIREELGNRYTRIVLRTGQPGQAPEHEVIRTYDINDYKDKTELTTTKLNTLMYATLRSYRDICTLNEHRRGLERVIRASAEVFSSGAINQFASAGLSQVTHLL
;
A
#
# COMPACT_ATOMS: atom_id res chain seq x y z
N MET A 1 -39.20 35.29 -46.98
CA MET A 1 -39.37 34.84 -45.57
C MET A 1 -38.24 33.86 -45.33
N SER A 2 -37.19 34.35 -44.76
CA SER A 2 -35.93 33.59 -44.49
C SER A 2 -35.91 33.28 -43.01
N ASP A 3 -35.94 31.98 -42.69
CA ASP A 3 -35.72 31.52 -41.34
C ASP A 3 -34.22 31.28 -41.17
N ASP A 4 -33.56 32.23 -40.47
CA ASP A 4 -32.22 32.09 -39.97
C ASP A 4 -32.23 31.25 -38.68
N PHE A 5 -31.74 30.02 -38.79
CA PHE A 5 -31.42 29.21 -37.61
C PHE A 5 -30.04 29.60 -37.10
N LEU A 6 -30.04 30.37 -36.01
CA LEU A 6 -28.84 30.65 -35.21
C LEU A 6 -28.49 29.44 -34.38
N PHE A 7 -27.50 28.64 -34.84
CA PHE A 7 -26.76 27.73 -33.98
C PHE A 7 -25.57 28.50 -33.41
N ALA A 8 -25.65 28.77 -32.12
CA ALA A 8 -24.50 29.27 -31.37
C ALA A 8 -23.52 28.13 -31.18
N ASP A 9 -22.34 28.22 -31.80
CA ASP A 9 -21.16 27.42 -31.50
C ASP A 9 -20.60 27.86 -30.14
N ASP A 10 -20.98 27.14 -29.09
CA ASP A 10 -20.33 27.22 -27.77
C ASP A 10 -19.42 26.00 -27.57
N ASP A 11 -18.47 25.81 -28.48
CA ASP A 11 -17.32 24.95 -28.29
C ASP A 11 -16.17 25.72 -27.62
N GLN A 12 -16.35 26.08 -26.36
CA GLN A 12 -15.22 26.33 -25.50
C GLN A 12 -14.81 25.02 -24.82
N PRO A 13 -13.62 24.47 -25.07
CA PRO A 13 -13.15 23.33 -24.29
C PRO A 13 -12.92 23.80 -22.87
N ASP A 14 -13.71 23.26 -21.94
CA ASP A 14 -13.51 23.38 -20.50
C ASP A 14 -12.11 22.89 -20.12
N GLN A 15 -11.16 23.82 -20.07
CA GLN A 15 -9.78 23.60 -19.60
C GLN A 15 -9.70 23.66 -18.06
N HIS A 16 -10.54 22.92 -17.37
CA HIS A 16 -10.35 22.64 -15.94
C HIS A 16 -10.53 21.14 -15.66
N THR A 17 -9.77 20.33 -16.40
CA THR A 17 -9.47 19.01 -15.89
C THR A 17 -8.42 19.19 -14.81
N THR A 18 -8.84 19.36 -13.57
CA THR A 18 -7.98 19.13 -12.41
C THR A 18 -7.53 17.69 -12.53
N ALA A 19 -6.31 17.50 -13.05
CA ALA A 19 -5.69 16.19 -13.17
C ALA A 19 -5.63 15.60 -11.75
N VAL A 20 -6.51 14.65 -11.46
CA VAL A 20 -6.39 13.82 -10.26
C VAL A 20 -4.98 13.26 -10.30
N PRO A 21 -4.15 13.46 -9.26
CA PRO A 21 -2.77 12.95 -9.26
C PRO A 21 -2.80 11.49 -9.65
N ALA A 22 -2.11 11.13 -10.73
CA ALA A 22 -2.10 9.76 -11.19
C ALA A 22 -1.58 8.90 -10.03
N ALA A 23 -2.42 7.97 -9.55
CA ALA A 23 -2.04 7.09 -8.46
C ALA A 23 -0.69 6.42 -8.78
N VAL A 24 0.24 6.50 -7.86
CA VAL A 24 1.60 5.93 -7.98
C VAL A 24 1.77 4.79 -6.99
N TRP A 25 2.77 3.95 -7.21
CA TRP A 25 3.24 2.99 -6.23
C TRP A 25 4.46 3.58 -5.54
N ARG A 26 4.38 3.85 -4.24
CA ARG A 26 5.51 4.34 -3.44
C ARG A 26 6.40 3.20 -3.01
N ILE A 27 7.68 3.34 -3.34
CA ILE A 27 8.72 2.38 -3.01
C ILE A 27 9.80 3.13 -2.25
N LEU A 28 10.14 2.67 -1.06
CA LEU A 28 11.27 3.18 -0.31
C LEU A 28 12.51 2.36 -0.64
N VAL A 29 13.60 3.04 -0.95
CA VAL A 29 14.94 2.47 -1.06
C VAL A 29 15.76 3.00 0.11
N ALA A 30 16.21 2.11 0.99
CA ALA A 30 17.04 2.44 2.15
C ALA A 30 18.39 1.75 2.01
N ASP A 31 19.43 2.53 1.81
CA ASP A 31 20.80 2.07 1.55
C ASP A 31 21.73 3.28 1.72
N ASP A 32 22.84 3.12 2.41
CA ASP A 32 23.80 4.21 2.64
C ASP A 32 24.66 4.54 1.42
N GLU A 33 24.65 3.67 0.40
CA GLU A 33 25.37 3.86 -0.85
C GLU A 33 24.57 4.67 -1.89
N PRO A 34 24.94 5.92 -2.25
CA PRO A 34 24.21 6.72 -3.24
C PRO A 34 24.13 6.08 -4.62
N ASP A 35 25.10 5.26 -4.99
CA ASP A 35 25.13 4.57 -6.26
C ASP A 35 24.02 3.53 -6.38
N VAL A 36 23.65 2.88 -5.30
CA VAL A 36 22.54 1.93 -5.25
C VAL A 36 21.22 2.62 -5.58
N HIS A 37 20.97 3.81 -5.03
CA HIS A 37 19.81 4.62 -5.35
C HIS A 37 19.76 5.03 -6.82
N ARG A 38 20.92 5.47 -7.35
CA ARG A 38 21.04 5.89 -8.75
C ARG A 38 20.75 4.73 -9.70
N ILE A 39 21.35 3.57 -9.46
CA ILE A 39 21.17 2.37 -10.28
C ILE A 39 19.72 1.89 -10.19
N THR A 40 19.16 1.79 -8.99
CA THR A 40 17.77 1.38 -8.78
C THR A 40 16.80 2.29 -9.53
N ARG A 41 17.00 3.61 -9.45
CA ARG A 41 16.17 4.60 -10.16
C ARG A 41 16.30 4.46 -11.67
N MET A 42 17.51 4.25 -12.17
CA MET A 42 17.76 4.05 -13.61
C MET A 42 17.07 2.78 -14.14
N VAL A 43 17.21 1.66 -13.42
CA VAL A 43 16.61 0.37 -13.80
C VAL A 43 15.09 0.43 -13.79
N LEU A 44 14.50 1.13 -12.82
CA LEU A 44 13.05 1.19 -12.63
C LEU A 44 12.38 2.41 -13.29
N SER A 45 13.12 3.25 -14.02
CA SER A 45 12.61 4.51 -14.59
C SER A 45 11.40 4.37 -15.52
N GLY A 46 11.30 3.26 -16.24
CA GLY A 46 10.18 2.94 -17.14
C GLY A 46 9.18 1.93 -16.57
N PHE A 47 9.37 1.49 -15.33
CA PHE A 47 8.55 0.44 -14.76
C PHE A 47 7.11 0.93 -14.49
N ARG A 48 6.15 0.05 -14.81
CA ARG A 48 4.73 0.26 -14.50
C ARG A 48 4.11 -1.03 -14.00
N PHE A 49 3.22 -0.89 -13.04
CA PHE A 49 2.39 -1.98 -12.54
C PHE A 49 0.94 -1.52 -12.44
N ASP A 50 0.00 -2.28 -13.00
CA ASP A 50 -1.42 -1.92 -13.11
C ASP A 50 -1.63 -0.49 -13.66
N GLY A 51 -0.85 -0.10 -14.68
CA GLY A 51 -0.91 1.22 -15.31
C GLY A 51 -0.29 2.37 -14.50
N ARG A 52 0.05 2.15 -13.23
CA ARG A 52 0.64 3.17 -12.33
C ARG A 52 2.15 3.19 -12.43
N ARG A 53 2.73 4.39 -12.30
CA ARG A 53 4.19 4.59 -12.20
C ARG A 53 4.69 4.33 -10.79
N LEU A 54 6.02 4.20 -10.66
CA LEU A 54 6.68 4.19 -9.35
C LEU A 54 7.04 5.62 -8.93
N GLU A 55 6.91 5.87 -7.64
CA GLU A 55 7.54 6.97 -6.92
C GLU A 55 8.59 6.37 -5.98
N LEU A 56 9.86 6.68 -6.24
CA LEU A 56 10.97 6.15 -5.47
C LEU A 56 11.39 7.17 -4.40
N LEU A 57 11.17 6.83 -3.15
CA LEU A 57 11.67 7.53 -1.97
C LEU A 57 13.04 6.98 -1.62
N SER A 58 13.94 7.83 -1.13
CA SER A 58 15.30 7.44 -0.75
C SER A 58 15.55 7.76 0.71
N ALA A 59 16.16 6.80 1.42
CA ALA A 59 16.70 6.97 2.76
C ALA A 59 18.16 6.48 2.75
N TYR A 60 19.04 7.23 3.37
CA TYR A 60 20.48 6.95 3.41
C TYR A 60 20.93 6.44 4.78
N SER A 61 19.98 6.22 5.68
CA SER A 61 20.20 5.61 6.99
C SER A 61 18.93 4.91 7.49
N GLY A 62 19.06 4.08 8.52
CA GLY A 62 17.92 3.45 9.18
C GLY A 62 17.00 4.49 9.82
N GLU A 63 17.54 5.55 10.41
CA GLU A 63 16.73 6.62 11.00
C GLU A 63 15.88 7.35 9.95
N GLU A 64 16.49 7.72 8.82
CA GLU A 64 15.72 8.33 7.71
C GLU A 64 14.64 7.39 7.19
N ALA A 65 14.95 6.09 7.07
CA ALA A 65 13.96 5.09 6.64
C ALA A 65 12.77 5.02 7.60
N GLN A 66 13.02 5.03 8.92
CA GLN A 66 11.96 5.04 9.93
C GLN A 66 11.12 6.32 9.85
N GLN A 67 11.73 7.50 9.70
CA GLN A 67 11.03 8.77 9.55
C GLN A 67 10.12 8.78 8.30
N ILE A 68 10.61 8.29 7.17
CA ILE A 68 9.83 8.21 5.92
C ILE A 68 8.68 7.22 6.08
N MET A 69 8.90 6.06 6.72
CA MET A 69 7.85 5.07 6.99
C MET A 69 6.78 5.60 7.93
N ALA A 70 7.14 6.40 8.93
CA ALA A 70 6.19 7.03 9.85
C ALA A 70 5.34 8.11 9.19
N ALA A 71 5.92 8.82 8.21
CA ALA A 71 5.26 9.91 7.49
C ALA A 71 4.35 9.44 6.33
N ASN A 72 4.45 8.17 5.91
CA ASN A 72 3.75 7.65 4.74
C ASN A 72 3.18 6.25 5.04
N ASP A 73 1.87 6.13 5.02
CA ASP A 73 1.15 4.88 5.29
C ASP A 73 0.90 4.03 4.03
N ASP A 74 1.20 4.57 2.85
CA ASP A 74 0.93 3.96 1.55
C ASP A 74 2.19 3.45 0.82
N ILE A 75 3.31 3.27 1.55
CA ILE A 75 4.51 2.66 0.98
C ILE A 75 4.24 1.18 0.72
N ALA A 76 4.24 0.82 -0.59
CA ALA A 76 3.95 -0.53 -1.01
C ALA A 76 5.09 -1.51 -0.71
N MET A 77 6.32 -1.04 -0.81
CA MET A 77 7.51 -1.87 -0.67
C MET A 77 8.69 -1.05 -0.15
N ILE A 78 9.54 -1.68 0.63
CA ILE A 78 10.87 -1.18 0.98
C ILE A 78 11.93 -2.15 0.47
N LEU A 79 12.92 -1.62 -0.27
CA LEU A 79 14.19 -2.27 -0.57
C LEU A 79 15.19 -1.78 0.48
N LEU A 80 15.58 -2.65 1.39
CA LEU A 80 16.27 -2.25 2.61
C LEU A 80 17.60 -2.96 2.71
N ASP A 81 18.67 -2.21 2.83
CA ASP A 81 19.95 -2.79 3.17
C ASP A 81 19.96 -3.26 4.63
N VAL A 82 20.64 -4.36 4.88
CA VAL A 82 20.81 -4.89 6.23
C VAL A 82 21.85 -4.06 7.00
N VAL A 83 22.93 -3.70 6.33
CA VAL A 83 24.09 -2.99 6.90
C VAL A 83 24.12 -1.58 6.32
N MET A 84 24.00 -0.58 7.18
CA MET A 84 24.11 0.84 6.84
C MET A 84 25.02 1.52 7.86
N GLU A 85 24.51 2.43 8.70
CA GLU A 85 25.27 3.06 9.78
C GLU A 85 25.78 2.07 10.84
N ASP A 86 25.13 0.92 10.98
CA ASP A 86 25.58 -0.22 11.79
C ASP A 86 25.17 -1.57 11.16
N GLU A 87 25.67 -2.67 11.71
CA GLU A 87 25.44 -4.04 11.20
C GLU A 87 24.00 -4.51 11.32
N HIS A 88 23.17 -3.82 12.08
CA HIS A 88 21.78 -4.19 12.38
C HIS A 88 20.76 -3.11 12.00
N ALA A 89 21.21 -2.02 11.41
CA ALA A 89 20.37 -0.88 11.06
C ALA A 89 19.13 -1.30 10.28
N GLY A 90 19.28 -2.12 9.24
CA GLY A 90 18.15 -2.63 8.46
C GLY A 90 17.19 -3.50 9.29
N LEU A 91 17.70 -4.36 10.16
CA LEU A 91 16.85 -5.20 11.03
C LEU A 91 16.08 -4.35 12.06
N ASN A 92 16.72 -3.27 12.56
CA ASN A 92 16.06 -2.32 13.43
C ASN A 92 14.89 -1.60 12.72
N VAL A 93 15.07 -1.22 11.45
CA VAL A 93 14.00 -0.65 10.62
C VAL A 93 12.85 -1.66 10.45
N VAL A 94 13.13 -2.93 10.17
CA VAL A 94 12.10 -3.97 10.06
C VAL A 94 11.28 -4.07 11.34
N ARG A 95 11.95 -4.16 12.49
CA ARG A 95 11.30 -4.23 13.80
C ARG A 95 10.41 -3.00 14.04
N TYR A 96 10.92 -1.80 13.79
CA TYR A 96 10.16 -0.57 13.89
C TYR A 96 8.88 -0.60 13.03
N ILE A 97 8.98 -1.01 11.76
CA ILE A 97 7.83 -1.11 10.85
C ILE A 97 6.78 -2.11 11.37
N ARG A 98 7.23 -3.28 11.87
CA ARG A 98 6.34 -4.39 12.26
C ARG A 98 5.76 -4.22 13.65
N GLU A 99 6.56 -3.78 14.61
CA GLU A 99 6.20 -3.75 16.04
C GLU A 99 5.71 -2.36 16.48
N GLU A 100 6.42 -1.29 16.11
CA GLU A 100 6.07 0.06 16.56
C GLU A 100 5.01 0.72 15.67
N LEU A 101 5.17 0.69 14.35
CA LEU A 101 4.15 1.19 13.43
C LEU A 101 2.98 0.20 13.23
N GLY A 102 3.15 -1.06 13.60
CA GLY A 102 2.13 -2.10 13.37
C GLY A 102 1.81 -2.32 11.88
N ASN A 103 2.67 -1.84 10.97
CA ASN A 103 2.46 -1.96 9.53
C ASN A 103 2.81 -3.37 9.04
N ARG A 104 1.79 -4.13 8.67
CA ARG A 104 1.90 -5.50 8.12
C ARG A 104 1.68 -5.54 6.61
N TYR A 105 1.38 -4.42 5.98
CA TYR A 105 1.06 -4.34 4.56
C TYR A 105 2.28 -4.10 3.70
N THR A 106 3.12 -3.13 4.05
CA THR A 106 4.38 -2.85 3.35
C THR A 106 5.22 -4.11 3.20
N ARG A 107 5.58 -4.42 1.96
CA ARG A 107 6.44 -5.57 1.64
C ARG A 107 7.89 -5.20 1.89
N ILE A 108 8.59 -6.01 2.68
CA ILE A 108 10.00 -5.77 3.04
C ILE A 108 10.86 -6.76 2.27
N VAL A 109 11.80 -6.23 1.51
CA VAL A 109 12.84 -7.00 0.82
C VAL A 109 14.18 -6.53 1.36
N LEU A 110 14.86 -7.41 2.06
CA LEU A 110 16.22 -7.15 2.52
C LEU A 110 17.23 -7.39 1.40
N ARG A 111 18.22 -6.52 1.34
CA ARG A 111 19.39 -6.66 0.49
C ARG A 111 20.62 -6.70 1.36
N THR A 112 21.60 -7.48 0.98
CA THR A 112 22.88 -7.55 1.68
C THR A 112 24.02 -7.65 0.70
N GLY A 113 25.13 -7.01 1.03
CA GLY A 113 26.42 -7.22 0.33
C GLY A 113 27.26 -8.33 0.95
N GLN A 114 26.85 -8.91 2.08
CA GLN A 114 27.59 -9.95 2.80
C GLN A 114 26.67 -11.15 3.11
N PRO A 115 26.43 -12.02 2.14
CA PRO A 115 25.65 -13.23 2.36
C PRO A 115 26.38 -14.13 3.37
N GLY A 116 25.70 -14.49 4.47
CA GLY A 116 26.21 -15.45 5.47
C GLY A 116 26.40 -14.91 6.88
N GLN A 117 26.21 -13.63 7.16
CA GLN A 117 26.26 -13.12 8.54
C GLN A 117 24.99 -13.42 9.36
N ALA A 118 23.85 -13.61 8.71
CA ALA A 118 22.66 -14.18 9.34
C ALA A 118 22.06 -15.26 8.42
N PRO A 119 21.65 -16.43 8.95
CA PRO A 119 20.99 -17.44 8.15
C PRO A 119 19.69 -16.84 7.57
N GLU A 120 19.58 -16.79 6.24
CA GLU A 120 18.42 -16.22 5.53
C GLU A 120 17.08 -16.69 6.10
N HIS A 121 16.94 -17.99 6.36
CA HIS A 121 15.70 -18.60 6.86
C HIS A 121 15.30 -18.11 8.26
N GLU A 122 16.26 -17.86 9.13
CA GLU A 122 15.99 -17.41 10.48
C GLU A 122 15.53 -15.95 10.48
N VAL A 123 16.20 -15.11 9.69
CA VAL A 123 15.86 -13.68 9.52
C VAL A 123 14.47 -13.53 8.91
N ILE A 124 14.16 -14.26 7.83
CA ILE A 124 12.85 -14.22 7.16
C ILE A 124 11.74 -14.61 8.15
N ARG A 125 11.93 -15.68 8.92
CA ARG A 125 10.91 -16.18 9.84
C ARG A 125 10.71 -15.28 11.05
N THR A 126 11.80 -14.73 11.60
CA THR A 126 11.78 -13.94 12.84
C THR A 126 11.20 -12.57 12.63
N TYR A 127 11.52 -11.94 11.49
CA TYR A 127 11.21 -10.53 11.24
C TYR A 127 10.07 -10.26 10.26
N ASP A 128 9.30 -11.29 9.84
CA ASP A 128 8.19 -11.15 8.90
C ASP A 128 8.57 -10.34 7.64
N ILE A 129 9.71 -10.69 7.04
CA ILE A 129 10.17 -10.13 5.78
C ILE A 129 9.67 -10.96 4.59
N ASN A 130 9.58 -10.33 3.42
CA ASN A 130 8.99 -10.97 2.25
C ASN A 130 10.02 -11.64 1.35
N ASP A 131 11.23 -11.13 1.34
CA ASP A 131 12.33 -11.70 0.55
C ASP A 131 13.69 -11.20 1.08
N TYR A 132 14.75 -11.97 0.78
CA TYR A 132 16.13 -11.66 1.13
C TYR A 132 16.99 -11.87 -0.11
N LYS A 133 17.75 -10.86 -0.54
CA LYS A 133 18.53 -10.88 -1.78
C LYS A 133 19.96 -10.41 -1.56
N ASP A 134 20.88 -11.07 -2.23
CA ASP A 134 22.24 -10.55 -2.39
C ASP A 134 22.22 -9.33 -3.31
N LYS A 135 22.93 -8.25 -2.94
CA LYS A 135 23.07 -7.03 -3.77
C LYS A 135 23.63 -7.37 -5.16
N THR A 136 24.54 -8.34 -5.25
CA THR A 136 25.18 -8.77 -6.51
C THR A 136 24.25 -9.58 -7.41
N GLU A 137 23.23 -10.19 -6.86
CA GLU A 137 22.26 -10.99 -7.63
C GLU A 137 21.17 -10.17 -8.30
N LEU A 138 20.95 -8.92 -7.90
CA LEU A 138 19.89 -8.07 -8.43
C LEU A 138 20.23 -7.50 -9.80
N THR A 139 20.26 -8.36 -10.80
CA THR A 139 20.26 -7.92 -12.20
C THR A 139 18.98 -7.17 -12.55
N THR A 140 18.98 -6.36 -13.60
CA THR A 140 17.79 -5.64 -14.08
C THR A 140 16.56 -6.55 -14.21
N THR A 141 16.71 -7.74 -14.78
CA THR A 141 15.62 -8.70 -14.94
C THR A 141 15.10 -9.22 -13.60
N LYS A 142 16.01 -9.60 -12.70
CA LYS A 142 15.65 -10.08 -11.36
C LYS A 142 14.94 -8.99 -10.54
N LEU A 143 15.43 -7.74 -10.59
CA LEU A 143 14.79 -6.62 -9.91
C LEU A 143 13.38 -6.36 -10.44
N ASN A 144 13.19 -6.34 -11.77
CA ASN A 144 11.85 -6.19 -12.35
C ASN A 144 10.90 -7.32 -11.94
N THR A 145 11.36 -8.58 -11.95
CA THR A 145 10.56 -9.73 -11.51
C THR A 145 10.16 -9.58 -10.04
N LEU A 146 11.11 -9.20 -9.19
CA LEU A 146 10.87 -8.93 -7.77
C LEU A 146 9.82 -7.84 -7.58
N MET A 147 9.91 -6.72 -8.31
CA MET A 147 8.94 -5.64 -8.25
C MET A 147 7.53 -6.11 -8.60
N TYR A 148 7.37 -6.87 -9.70
CA TYR A 148 6.06 -7.41 -10.07
C TYR A 148 5.47 -8.33 -8.99
N ALA A 149 6.27 -9.25 -8.46
CA ALA A 149 5.82 -10.19 -7.43
C ALA A 149 5.40 -9.46 -6.14
N THR A 150 6.23 -8.52 -5.71
CA THR A 150 6.07 -7.78 -4.45
C THR A 150 4.88 -6.82 -4.52
N LEU A 151 4.74 -6.04 -5.60
CA LEU A 151 3.62 -5.14 -5.78
C LEU A 151 2.29 -5.87 -5.94
N ARG A 152 2.29 -7.03 -6.60
CA ARG A 152 1.11 -7.90 -6.65
C ARG A 152 0.70 -8.34 -5.25
N SER A 153 1.65 -8.84 -4.45
CA SER A 153 1.42 -9.24 -3.06
C SER A 153 0.86 -8.09 -2.21
N TYR A 154 1.43 -6.89 -2.34
CA TYR A 154 0.93 -5.71 -1.63
C TYR A 154 -0.50 -5.35 -2.02
N ARG A 155 -0.77 -5.26 -3.33
CA ARG A 155 -2.12 -4.97 -3.86
C ARG A 155 -3.13 -5.98 -3.32
N ASP A 156 -2.82 -7.26 -3.41
CA ASP A 156 -3.74 -8.33 -3.06
C ASP A 156 -4.07 -8.32 -1.55
N ILE A 157 -3.08 -8.06 -0.69
CA ILE A 157 -3.32 -7.96 0.76
C ILE A 157 -4.10 -6.69 1.13
N CYS A 158 -3.86 -5.57 0.46
CA CYS A 158 -4.64 -4.34 0.66
C CYS A 158 -6.10 -4.56 0.25
N THR A 159 -6.33 -5.18 -0.91
CA THR A 159 -7.69 -5.50 -1.39
C THR A 159 -8.43 -6.43 -0.42
N LEU A 160 -7.77 -7.48 0.08
CA LEU A 160 -8.35 -8.37 1.09
C LEU A 160 -8.73 -7.62 2.37
N ASN A 161 -7.88 -6.72 2.82
CA ASN A 161 -8.15 -5.93 4.01
C ASN A 161 -9.32 -4.95 3.81
N GLU A 162 -9.42 -4.33 2.64
CA GLU A 162 -10.55 -3.47 2.27
C GLU A 162 -11.87 -4.26 2.26
N HIS A 163 -11.89 -5.44 1.67
CA HIS A 163 -13.06 -6.33 1.68
C HIS A 163 -13.45 -6.72 3.10
N ARG A 164 -12.47 -7.11 3.95
CA ARG A 164 -12.72 -7.43 5.35
C ARG A 164 -13.35 -6.25 6.10
N ARG A 165 -12.77 -5.05 5.96
CA ARG A 165 -13.32 -3.82 6.59
C ARG A 165 -14.72 -3.47 6.06
N GLY A 166 -14.97 -3.74 4.78
CA GLY A 166 -16.30 -3.59 4.17
C GLY A 166 -17.34 -4.52 4.83
N LEU A 167 -17.01 -5.80 4.96
CA LEU A 167 -17.86 -6.79 5.62
C LEU A 167 -18.11 -6.46 7.09
N GLU A 168 -17.08 -6.07 7.84
CA GLU A 168 -17.22 -5.67 9.25
C GLU A 168 -18.19 -4.48 9.40
N ARG A 169 -18.16 -3.51 8.48
CA ARG A 169 -19.11 -2.39 8.48
C ARG A 169 -20.56 -2.85 8.21
N VAL A 170 -20.76 -3.75 7.26
CA VAL A 170 -22.08 -4.31 6.96
C VAL A 170 -22.63 -5.08 8.16
N ILE A 171 -21.81 -5.94 8.78
CA ILE A 171 -22.21 -6.70 9.98
C ILE A 171 -22.59 -5.76 11.11
N ARG A 172 -21.79 -4.72 11.37
CA ARG A 172 -22.09 -3.74 12.42
C ARG A 172 -23.40 -2.98 12.13
N ALA A 173 -23.58 -2.48 10.91
CA ALA A 173 -24.81 -1.80 10.51
C ALA A 173 -26.05 -2.71 10.64
N SER A 174 -25.94 -3.98 10.26
CA SER A 174 -27.00 -4.95 10.43
C SER A 174 -27.35 -5.19 11.90
N ALA A 175 -26.33 -5.36 12.77
CA ALA A 175 -26.53 -5.52 14.20
C ALA A 175 -27.20 -4.30 14.84
N GLU A 176 -26.87 -3.07 14.42
CA GLU A 176 -27.52 -1.85 14.88
C GLU A 176 -28.99 -1.79 14.48
N VAL A 177 -29.34 -2.18 13.24
CA VAL A 177 -30.74 -2.26 12.78
C VAL A 177 -31.54 -3.27 13.61
N PHE A 178 -30.95 -4.44 13.91
CA PHE A 178 -31.61 -5.45 14.72
C PHE A 178 -31.72 -5.06 16.22
N SER A 179 -30.75 -4.32 16.73
CA SER A 179 -30.74 -3.88 18.14
C SER A 179 -31.62 -2.65 18.41
N SER A 180 -31.88 -1.83 17.41
CA SER A 180 -32.66 -0.57 17.54
C SER A 180 -34.13 -0.73 17.84
N GLY A 181 -34.62 -1.93 18.16
CA GLY A 181 -35.98 -2.18 18.60
C GLY A 181 -37.05 -2.01 17.51
N ALA A 182 -36.71 -1.75 16.28
CA ALA A 182 -37.66 -1.64 15.17
C ALA A 182 -38.51 -2.91 15.05
N ILE A 183 -37.94 -4.09 15.32
CA ILE A 183 -38.69 -5.36 15.36
C ILE A 183 -39.65 -5.41 16.55
N ASN A 184 -39.21 -4.92 17.73
CA ASN A 184 -40.08 -4.89 18.91
C ASN A 184 -41.22 -3.86 18.76
N GLN A 185 -40.98 -2.71 18.13
CA GLN A 185 -42.04 -1.76 17.82
C GLN A 185 -43.01 -2.30 16.77
N PHE A 186 -42.54 -3.02 15.76
CA PHE A 186 -43.40 -3.67 14.76
C PHE A 186 -44.25 -4.80 15.37
N ALA A 187 -43.62 -5.62 16.23
CA ALA A 187 -44.33 -6.70 16.93
C ALA A 187 -45.36 -6.17 17.94
N SER A 188 -45.03 -5.11 18.69
CA SER A 188 -45.94 -4.51 19.66
C SER A 188 -47.10 -3.77 18.98
N ALA A 189 -46.85 -3.06 17.86
CA ALA A 189 -47.91 -2.42 17.07
C ALA A 189 -48.86 -3.45 16.41
N GLY A 190 -48.31 -4.58 15.90
CA GLY A 190 -49.09 -5.67 15.35
C GLY A 190 -49.97 -6.38 16.40
N LEU A 191 -49.42 -6.63 17.57
CA LEU A 191 -50.17 -7.22 18.70
C LEU A 191 -51.28 -6.29 19.22
N SER A 192 -51.02 -4.98 19.29
CA SER A 192 -52.05 -4.00 19.71
C SER A 192 -53.21 -3.90 18.72
N GLN A 193 -52.96 -4.08 17.42
CA GLN A 193 -54.04 -4.10 16.42
C GLN A 193 -54.89 -5.38 16.52
N VAL A 194 -54.29 -6.52 16.83
CA VAL A 194 -55.02 -7.79 16.99
C VAL A 194 -55.89 -7.78 18.27
N THR A 195 -55.39 -7.19 19.35
CA THR A 195 -56.17 -7.04 20.60
C THR A 195 -57.32 -6.02 20.51
N HIS A 196 -57.34 -5.12 19.52
CA HIS A 196 -58.45 -4.19 19.29
C HIS A 196 -59.52 -4.75 18.35
N LEU A 197 -59.25 -5.91 17.72
CA LEU A 197 -60.19 -6.58 16.80
C LEU A 197 -60.91 -7.78 17.42
N LEU A 198 -60.66 -8.07 18.68
CA LEU A 198 -61.32 -9.05 19.52
C LEU A 198 -62.15 -8.36 20.62
#